data_c20fb51e289efc0ba2a3adb99b954dcf
#
_entry.id   c20fb51e289efc0ba2a3adb99b954dcf
#
_cell.length_a   1.000
_cell.length_b   1.000
_cell.length_c   1.000
_cell.angle_alpha   90.00
_cell.angle_beta   90.00
_cell.angle_gamma   90.00
#
_symmetry.space_group_name_H-M   'P 1'
#
loop_
_entity.id
_entity.type
_entity.pdbx_description
1 polymer ?
#
loop_
_entity_poly.entity_id
_entity_poly.type
_entity_poly.pdbx_seq_one_letter_code
_entity_poly.pdbx_strand_id
1 'polypeptide(L)'
;MAAPVDTGRRRLLRGAVAASAATLPLFSIAQGAPGAGVLRLGYIGPGRKPAAATGWALRQGLLQRELAPLGFKEVVTRNFPNGPDLNEAFISGVLDVGIYGDTPAVVARSRGLDARLIGFDTVGMNVWLLTPRDGVRSVRELEGQAIGVARGSYMHRYVLGLLKEHGLQKSVKVIHMFPRDGEAALDQRSIAAFAAQIDVGPLLASRGYPVIDEADRHPTLRGTSVIVASSKLLATAPGLPAAWTRARRAAIAEMRADSAAYYAFHAEVSGFPLDAVKASHPLSQYPESAYPAEGLGLIEEVKKFLLAEKLVTQDFALGQWQWASREGAEG
;
A
#
# COMPACT_ATOMS: atom_id res chain seq x y z
N MET A 1 -47.96 50.97 -50.25
CA MET A 1 -49.28 50.90 -49.60
C MET A 1 -49.11 50.22 -48.21
N ALA A 2 -49.24 50.99 -47.19
CA ALA A 2 -49.13 50.62 -45.84
C ALA A 2 -50.48 50.18 -45.27
N ALA A 3 -50.56 49.22 -44.40
CA ALA A 3 -51.73 48.96 -43.57
C ALA A 3 -51.27 48.43 -42.17
N PRO A 4 -52.10 48.64 -41.14
CA PRO A 4 -51.60 49.28 -39.94
C PRO A 4 -51.41 48.32 -38.75
N VAL A 5 -50.69 48.83 -37.74
CA VAL A 5 -50.45 48.29 -36.40
C VAL A 5 -51.78 48.20 -35.62
N ASP A 6 -52.03 47.04 -34.98
CA ASP A 6 -53.05 46.95 -33.93
C ASP A 6 -52.38 46.69 -32.59
N THR A 7 -52.62 47.65 -31.69
CA THR A 7 -52.23 47.68 -30.29
C THR A 7 -53.40 47.18 -29.43
N GLY A 8 -53.22 46.08 -28.74
CA GLY A 8 -54.30 45.62 -27.89
C GLY A 8 -53.96 44.64 -26.78
N ARG A 9 -53.77 45.17 -25.61
CA ARG A 9 -54.07 44.57 -24.26
C ARG A 9 -53.04 43.67 -23.61
N ARG A 10 -52.20 44.34 -22.83
CA ARG A 10 -51.58 43.77 -21.62
C ARG A 10 -52.68 43.17 -20.69
N ARG A 11 -52.60 41.88 -20.45
CA ARG A 11 -53.17 41.26 -19.25
C ARG A 11 -52.05 40.60 -18.44
N LEU A 12 -51.82 41.21 -17.30
CA LEU A 12 -51.01 40.68 -16.22
C LEU A 12 -51.60 39.36 -15.69
N LEU A 13 -50.91 38.28 -15.88
CA LEU A 13 -51.12 37.05 -15.13
C LEU A 13 -49.90 36.88 -14.20
N ARG A 14 -50.10 37.25 -12.92
CA ARG A 14 -49.21 36.87 -11.86
C ARG A 14 -49.36 35.37 -11.60
N GLY A 15 -48.51 34.57 -12.21
CA GLY A 15 -48.34 33.17 -11.85
C GLY A 15 -47.34 33.07 -10.71
N ALA A 16 -47.75 32.65 -9.53
CA ALA A 16 -46.90 32.31 -8.43
C ALA A 16 -46.10 31.05 -8.79
N VAL A 17 -44.78 31.19 -9.01
CA VAL A 17 -43.86 30.05 -9.10
C VAL A 17 -43.58 29.59 -7.68
N ALA A 18 -44.26 28.53 -7.25
CA ALA A 18 -43.89 27.79 -6.05
C ALA A 18 -42.57 27.09 -6.32
N ALA A 19 -41.47 27.62 -5.80
CA ALA A 19 -40.18 26.98 -5.77
C ALA A 19 -40.27 25.79 -4.80
N SER A 20 -40.52 24.61 -5.34
CA SER A 20 -40.30 23.35 -4.62
C SER A 20 -38.82 23.18 -4.41
N ALA A 21 -38.30 23.56 -3.25
CA ALA A 21 -36.96 23.21 -2.78
C ALA A 21 -36.95 21.70 -2.59
N ALA A 22 -36.48 20.97 -3.64
CA ALA A 22 -36.08 19.58 -3.49
C ALA A 22 -34.89 19.54 -2.52
N THR A 23 -35.18 19.23 -1.27
CA THR A 23 -34.15 18.86 -0.28
C THR A 23 -33.55 17.54 -0.72
N LEU A 24 -32.43 17.60 -1.50
CA LEU A 24 -31.57 16.46 -1.65
C LEU A 24 -31.09 16.06 -0.25
N PRO A 25 -31.21 14.79 0.14
CA PRO A 25 -30.56 14.34 1.36
C PRO A 25 -29.07 14.53 1.17
N LEU A 26 -28.51 15.55 1.82
CA LEU A 26 -27.10 15.59 2.13
C LEU A 26 -26.81 14.33 2.93
N PHE A 27 -26.33 13.28 2.26
CA PHE A 27 -25.58 12.23 2.93
C PHE A 27 -24.35 12.93 3.53
N SER A 28 -24.51 13.50 4.71
CA SER A 28 -23.42 13.73 5.62
C SER A 28 -22.80 12.36 5.84
N ILE A 29 -21.72 12.09 5.12
CA ILE A 29 -20.73 11.15 5.61
C ILE A 29 -20.28 11.78 6.92
N ALA A 30 -20.86 11.32 8.01
CA ALA A 30 -20.43 11.68 9.34
C ALA A 30 -18.95 11.33 9.39
N GLN A 31 -18.10 12.33 9.15
CA GLN A 31 -16.72 12.31 9.60
C GLN A 31 -16.83 12.29 11.11
N GLY A 32 -16.92 11.06 11.66
CA GLY A 32 -16.86 10.90 13.10
C GLY A 32 -15.60 11.64 13.55
N ALA A 33 -15.80 12.70 14.34
CA ALA A 33 -14.74 13.22 15.16
C ALA A 33 -14.03 12.01 15.78
N PRO A 34 -12.67 11.96 15.86
CA PRO A 34 -11.96 10.80 16.40
C PRO A 34 -12.64 10.46 17.73
N GLY A 35 -13.43 9.36 17.72
CA GLY A 35 -14.12 8.88 18.90
C GLY A 35 -13.03 8.58 19.91
N ALA A 36 -13.11 9.17 21.09
CA ALA A 36 -12.11 8.94 22.13
C ALA A 36 -11.92 7.43 22.31
N GLY A 37 -10.74 6.91 21.95
CA GLY A 37 -10.40 5.50 22.06
C GLY A 37 -10.48 4.65 20.78
N VAL A 38 -10.69 5.22 19.59
CA VAL A 38 -10.63 4.50 18.31
C VAL A 38 -9.34 4.81 17.57
N LEU A 39 -8.57 3.77 17.18
CA LEU A 39 -7.42 3.88 16.29
C LEU A 39 -7.83 3.50 14.87
N ARG A 40 -7.58 4.39 13.90
CA ARG A 40 -7.94 4.18 12.50
C ARG A 40 -6.72 3.70 11.71
N LEU A 41 -6.76 2.42 11.32
CA LEU A 41 -5.68 1.73 10.62
C LEU A 41 -6.00 1.54 9.15
N GLY A 42 -5.24 2.20 8.26
CA GLY A 42 -5.26 1.94 6.83
C GLY A 42 -4.27 0.86 6.44
N TYR A 43 -4.63 0.02 5.46
CA TYR A 43 -3.70 -0.98 4.93
C TYR A 43 -3.93 -1.22 3.44
N ILE A 44 -2.91 -1.76 2.77
CA ILE A 44 -3.00 -2.26 1.40
C ILE A 44 -2.85 -3.77 1.45
N GLY A 45 -3.76 -4.46 0.80
CA GLY A 45 -3.75 -5.93 0.71
C GLY A 45 -4.97 -6.44 -0.03
N PRO A 46 -4.99 -7.72 -0.43
CA PRO A 46 -6.08 -8.29 -1.22
C PRO A 46 -7.37 -8.51 -0.40
N GLY A 47 -7.25 -8.69 0.90
CA GLY A 47 -8.34 -9.08 1.79
C GLY A 47 -9.10 -7.92 2.43
N ARG A 48 -10.18 -8.25 3.11
CA ARG A 48 -11.00 -7.29 3.88
C ARG A 48 -10.42 -6.98 5.27
N LYS A 49 -9.39 -7.69 5.69
CA LYS A 49 -8.68 -7.51 6.95
C LYS A 49 -7.18 -7.50 6.68
N PRO A 50 -6.37 -6.84 7.49
CA PRO A 50 -4.92 -6.95 7.39
C PRO A 50 -4.49 -8.41 7.56
N ALA A 51 -3.51 -8.83 6.79
CA ALA A 51 -2.79 -10.08 6.97
C ALA A 51 -1.44 -9.82 7.68
N ALA A 52 -0.44 -10.66 7.45
CA ALA A 52 0.90 -10.54 8.02
C ALA A 52 0.91 -10.44 9.56
N ALA A 53 2.02 -9.95 10.13
CA ALA A 53 2.19 -9.93 11.59
C ALA A 53 1.20 -9.00 12.30
N THR A 54 0.88 -7.85 11.70
CA THR A 54 -0.14 -6.94 12.29
C THR A 54 -1.54 -7.54 12.22
N GLY A 55 -1.89 -8.22 11.14
CA GLY A 55 -3.18 -8.91 11.02
C GLY A 55 -3.33 -10.04 12.03
N TRP A 56 -2.28 -10.83 12.24
CA TRP A 56 -2.26 -11.86 13.28
C TRP A 56 -2.39 -11.25 14.69
N ALA A 57 -1.65 -10.15 14.96
CA ALA A 57 -1.77 -9.42 16.22
C ALA A 57 -3.21 -8.92 16.50
N LEU A 58 -3.92 -8.46 15.46
CA LEU A 58 -5.32 -8.08 15.56
C LEU A 58 -6.23 -9.29 15.83
N ARG A 59 -6.02 -10.39 15.09
CA ARG A 59 -6.79 -11.65 15.24
C ARG A 59 -6.71 -12.18 16.66
N GLN A 60 -5.52 -12.16 17.25
CA GLN A 60 -5.24 -12.68 18.60
C GLN A 60 -5.51 -11.67 19.72
N GLY A 61 -5.99 -10.47 19.40
CA GLY A 61 -6.23 -9.42 20.41
C GLY A 61 -4.96 -8.84 21.02
N LEU A 62 -3.78 -9.17 20.48
CA LEU A 62 -2.49 -8.70 21.00
C LEU A 62 -2.35 -7.19 20.84
N LEU A 63 -2.74 -6.67 19.69
CA LEU A 63 -2.64 -5.23 19.41
C LEU A 63 -3.61 -4.44 20.31
N GLN A 64 -4.85 -4.89 20.46
CA GLN A 64 -5.82 -4.26 21.36
C GLN A 64 -5.35 -4.22 22.79
N ARG A 65 -4.76 -5.34 23.29
CA ARG A 65 -4.22 -5.43 24.66
C ARG A 65 -3.10 -4.44 24.91
N GLU A 66 -2.18 -4.28 23.96
CA GLU A 66 -1.06 -3.34 24.09
C GLU A 66 -1.47 -1.87 23.92
N LEU A 67 -2.53 -1.61 23.17
CA LEU A 67 -3.04 -0.26 22.92
C LEU A 67 -4.04 0.23 23.97
N ALA A 68 -4.68 -0.68 24.72
CA ALA A 68 -5.68 -0.33 25.74
C ALA A 68 -5.14 0.61 26.85
N PRO A 69 -3.91 0.44 27.39
CA PRO A 69 -3.33 1.37 28.36
C PRO A 69 -3.11 2.78 27.84
N LEU A 70 -3.04 2.94 26.50
CA LEU A 70 -2.92 4.23 25.81
C LEU A 70 -4.27 4.87 25.53
N GLY A 71 -5.37 4.27 25.99
CA GLY A 71 -6.74 4.78 25.81
C GLY A 71 -7.45 4.28 24.53
N PHE A 72 -6.83 3.43 23.72
CA PHE A 72 -7.47 2.88 22.52
C PHE A 72 -8.26 1.62 22.88
N LYS A 73 -9.58 1.70 22.69
CA LYS A 73 -10.53 0.59 22.95
C LYS A 73 -10.79 -0.25 21.71
N GLU A 74 -10.60 0.33 20.53
CA GLU A 74 -10.92 -0.29 19.26
C GLU A 74 -9.88 0.08 18.19
N VAL A 75 -9.60 -0.87 17.28
CA VAL A 75 -8.83 -0.65 16.05
C VAL A 75 -9.76 -0.88 14.86
N VAL A 76 -10.13 0.19 14.18
CA VAL A 76 -10.93 0.13 12.96
C VAL A 76 -10.00 0.06 11.76
N THR A 77 -10.16 -0.96 10.92
CA THR A 77 -9.31 -1.18 9.75
C THR A 77 -10.00 -0.77 8.46
N ARG A 78 -9.26 -0.15 7.55
CA ARG A 78 -9.73 0.22 6.22
C ARG A 78 -8.74 -0.21 5.15
N ASN A 79 -9.23 -0.96 4.15
CA ASN A 79 -8.46 -1.34 2.97
C ASN A 79 -8.38 -0.19 1.96
N PHE A 80 -7.22 -0.02 1.34
CA PHE A 80 -6.98 0.93 0.26
C PHE A 80 -6.47 0.22 -0.99
N PRO A 81 -6.89 0.63 -2.20
CA PRO A 81 -6.50 -0.04 -3.44
C PRO A 81 -5.03 0.21 -3.82
N ASN A 82 -4.44 1.30 -3.34
CA ASN A 82 -3.07 1.72 -3.67
C ASN A 82 -2.50 2.69 -2.63
N GLY A 83 -1.18 2.97 -2.75
CA GLY A 83 -0.47 3.88 -1.84
C GLY A 83 -0.90 5.35 -1.93
N PRO A 84 -1.09 5.94 -3.12
CA PRO A 84 -1.62 7.29 -3.25
C PRO A 84 -2.93 7.52 -2.49
N ASP A 85 -3.93 6.64 -2.63
CA ASP A 85 -5.22 6.78 -1.94
C ASP A 85 -5.05 6.69 -0.41
N LEU A 86 -4.14 5.83 0.07
CA LEU A 86 -3.82 5.76 1.49
C LEU A 86 -3.13 7.05 1.98
N ASN A 87 -2.23 7.63 1.20
CA ASN A 87 -1.59 8.91 1.51
C ASN A 87 -2.61 10.05 1.59
N GLU A 88 -3.57 10.12 0.67
CA GLU A 88 -4.66 11.10 0.72
C GLU A 88 -5.50 10.96 1.99
N ALA A 89 -5.73 9.72 2.45
CA ALA A 89 -6.43 9.48 3.71
C ALA A 89 -5.63 9.94 4.94
N PHE A 90 -4.30 9.92 4.90
CA PHE A 90 -3.45 10.56 5.92
C PHE A 90 -3.57 12.09 5.87
N ILE A 91 -3.43 12.68 4.68
CA ILE A 91 -3.50 14.13 4.47
C ILE A 91 -4.84 14.68 4.95
N SER A 92 -5.92 13.99 4.66
CA SER A 92 -7.29 14.37 5.09
C SER A 92 -7.58 14.07 6.57
N GLY A 93 -6.64 13.46 7.31
CA GLY A 93 -6.82 13.11 8.72
C GLY A 93 -7.82 11.97 8.97
N VAL A 94 -8.13 11.17 7.94
CA VAL A 94 -9.03 10.00 8.04
C VAL A 94 -8.33 8.80 8.68
N LEU A 95 -6.98 8.74 8.58
CA LEU A 95 -6.15 7.68 9.15
C LEU A 95 -5.24 8.19 10.26
N ASP A 96 -4.95 7.29 11.19
CA ASP A 96 -3.99 7.47 12.28
C ASP A 96 -2.70 6.68 12.01
N VAL A 97 -2.83 5.46 11.51
CA VAL A 97 -1.73 4.55 11.17
C VAL A 97 -1.96 3.95 9.79
N GLY A 98 -0.90 3.76 9.02
CA GLY A 98 -0.93 3.09 7.72
C GLY A 98 0.10 1.98 7.61
N ILE A 99 -0.29 0.86 6.97
CA ILE A 99 0.59 -0.26 6.62
C ILE A 99 0.56 -0.42 5.12
N TYR A 100 1.67 -0.11 4.46
CA TYR A 100 1.74 -0.11 3.00
C TYR A 100 3.17 -0.17 2.48
N GLY A 101 3.33 -0.32 1.17
CA GLY A 101 4.65 -0.47 0.54
C GLY A 101 5.55 0.74 0.72
N ASP A 102 6.84 0.48 0.73
CA ASP A 102 7.92 1.46 0.88
C ASP A 102 7.85 2.63 -0.11
N THR A 103 7.72 2.32 -1.38
CA THR A 103 7.78 3.31 -2.46
C THR A 103 6.76 4.45 -2.30
N PRO A 104 5.44 4.20 -2.12
CA PRO A 104 4.49 5.28 -1.89
C PRO A 104 4.70 5.99 -0.54
N ALA A 105 5.22 5.31 0.48
CA ALA A 105 5.52 5.92 1.77
C ALA A 105 6.68 6.91 1.68
N VAL A 106 7.77 6.53 0.99
CA VAL A 106 8.92 7.42 0.73
C VAL A 106 8.52 8.61 -0.13
N VAL A 107 7.72 8.41 -1.19
CA VAL A 107 7.17 9.50 -2.01
C VAL A 107 6.37 10.49 -1.16
N ALA A 108 5.49 10.00 -0.29
CA ALA A 108 4.68 10.85 0.57
C ALA A 108 5.56 11.64 1.56
N ARG A 109 6.55 10.97 2.17
CA ARG A 109 7.51 11.63 3.09
C ARG A 109 8.32 12.70 2.38
N SER A 110 8.85 12.43 1.19
CA SER A 110 9.58 13.41 0.36
C SER A 110 8.74 14.64 0.01
N ARG A 111 7.41 14.48 -0.05
CA ARG A 111 6.47 15.57 -0.31
C ARG A 111 5.96 16.25 0.95
N GLY A 112 6.52 15.93 2.12
CA GLY A 112 6.21 16.59 3.38
C GLY A 112 5.03 15.99 4.15
N LEU A 113 4.59 14.75 3.86
CA LEU A 113 3.56 14.10 4.69
C LEU A 113 4.02 14.10 6.16
N ASP A 114 3.20 14.69 7.03
CA ASP A 114 3.47 14.78 8.47
C ASP A 114 3.08 13.48 9.18
N ALA A 115 3.91 12.46 8.91
CA ALA A 115 3.80 11.14 9.51
C ALA A 115 5.20 10.56 9.73
N ARG A 116 5.34 9.66 10.69
CA ARG A 116 6.60 9.05 11.11
C ARG A 116 6.60 7.56 10.87
N LEU A 117 7.75 7.03 10.48
CA LEU A 117 8.01 5.61 10.43
C LEU A 117 8.07 5.08 11.87
N ILE A 118 7.22 4.15 12.22
CA ILE A 118 7.19 3.52 13.54
C ILE A 118 7.62 2.04 13.51
N GLY A 119 7.87 1.49 12.32
CA GLY A 119 8.37 0.14 12.16
C GLY A 119 8.14 -0.41 10.76
N PHE A 120 8.49 -1.68 10.61
CA PHE A 120 8.28 -2.48 9.40
C PHE A 120 7.29 -3.60 9.69
N ASP A 121 6.31 -3.81 8.81
CA ASP A 121 5.43 -4.97 8.90
C ASP A 121 6.07 -6.19 8.21
N THR A 122 6.69 -5.98 7.04
CA THR A 122 7.39 -7.01 6.26
C THR A 122 8.65 -6.43 5.63
N VAL A 123 9.73 -7.20 5.57
CA VAL A 123 11.01 -6.82 4.94
C VAL A 123 11.42 -7.87 3.91
N GLY A 124 11.90 -7.44 2.76
CA GLY A 124 12.39 -8.33 1.72
C GLY A 124 11.29 -9.01 0.91
N MET A 125 10.20 -8.29 0.60
CA MET A 125 9.13 -8.81 -0.26
C MET A 125 9.63 -9.03 -1.68
N ASN A 126 9.36 -10.22 -2.21
CA ASN A 126 9.73 -10.60 -3.56
C ASN A 126 8.78 -10.00 -4.63
N VAL A 127 9.20 -10.00 -5.86
CA VAL A 127 8.42 -9.71 -7.08
C VAL A 127 8.74 -10.80 -8.08
N TRP A 128 7.73 -11.32 -8.77
CA TRP A 128 7.89 -12.32 -9.82
C TRP A 128 7.63 -11.69 -11.18
N LEU A 129 8.58 -11.77 -12.10
CA LEU A 129 8.37 -11.36 -13.48
C LEU A 129 7.93 -12.57 -14.31
N LEU A 130 6.63 -12.62 -14.61
CA LEU A 130 6.01 -13.74 -15.31
C LEU A 130 5.70 -13.37 -16.77
N THR A 131 5.73 -14.39 -17.64
CA THR A 131 5.41 -14.26 -19.07
C THR A 131 4.25 -15.18 -19.45
N PRO A 132 3.61 -14.99 -20.61
CA PRO A 132 2.69 -15.98 -21.16
C PRO A 132 3.32 -17.37 -21.21
N ARG A 133 2.51 -18.44 -21.13
CA ARG A 133 2.98 -19.83 -21.06
C ARG A 133 3.93 -20.20 -22.19
N ASP A 134 3.74 -19.64 -23.36
CA ASP A 134 4.58 -19.78 -24.56
C ASP A 134 5.35 -18.49 -24.91
N GLY A 135 5.45 -17.56 -23.94
CA GLY A 135 6.14 -16.29 -24.08
C GLY A 135 7.66 -16.40 -23.97
N VAL A 136 8.30 -15.23 -23.90
CA VAL A 136 9.78 -15.11 -23.77
C VAL A 136 10.27 -15.78 -22.49
N ARG A 137 11.54 -16.23 -22.51
CA ARG A 137 12.14 -17.00 -21.43
C ARG A 137 13.27 -16.27 -20.71
N SER A 138 13.59 -15.06 -21.15
CA SER A 138 14.64 -14.25 -20.53
C SER A 138 14.27 -12.77 -20.55
N VAL A 139 14.87 -12.00 -19.64
CA VAL A 139 14.69 -10.54 -19.57
C VAL A 139 15.17 -9.86 -20.85
N ARG A 140 16.21 -10.37 -21.50
CA ARG A 140 16.76 -9.79 -22.75
C ARG A 140 15.79 -9.88 -23.92
N GLU A 141 14.97 -10.92 -23.99
CA GLU A 141 13.95 -11.10 -25.03
C GLU A 141 12.76 -10.13 -24.89
N LEU A 142 12.71 -9.35 -23.81
CA LEU A 142 11.69 -8.30 -23.64
C LEU A 142 11.99 -7.03 -24.47
N GLU A 143 13.12 -6.95 -25.15
CA GLU A 143 13.44 -5.81 -26.02
C GLU A 143 12.32 -5.56 -27.05
N GLY A 144 11.86 -4.30 -27.15
CA GLY A 144 10.73 -3.91 -27.98
C GLY A 144 9.34 -4.29 -27.45
N GLN A 145 9.27 -4.99 -26.31
CA GLN A 145 8.03 -5.51 -25.74
C GLN A 145 7.46 -4.60 -24.64
N ALA A 146 6.33 -5.03 -24.05
CA ALA A 146 5.67 -4.32 -22.97
C ALA A 146 5.62 -5.17 -21.68
N ILE A 147 5.89 -4.52 -20.53
CA ILE A 147 5.73 -5.09 -19.19
C ILE A 147 4.57 -4.38 -18.47
N GLY A 148 3.62 -5.18 -17.96
CA GLY A 148 2.55 -4.69 -17.09
C GLY A 148 3.02 -4.63 -15.63
N VAL A 149 2.75 -3.50 -14.94
CA VAL A 149 3.07 -3.35 -13.51
C VAL A 149 2.23 -2.24 -12.85
N ALA A 150 1.94 -2.37 -11.56
CA ALA A 150 1.32 -1.31 -10.79
C ALA A 150 2.30 -0.15 -10.58
N ARG A 151 2.10 0.97 -11.29
CA ARG A 151 3.00 2.14 -11.17
C ARG A 151 2.99 2.72 -9.76
N GLY A 152 4.14 3.21 -9.30
CA GLY A 152 4.31 3.80 -7.98
C GLY A 152 4.41 2.79 -6.84
N SER A 153 4.56 1.50 -7.15
CA SER A 153 4.75 0.41 -6.19
C SER A 153 6.20 -0.07 -6.15
N TYR A 154 6.52 -0.96 -5.20
CA TYR A 154 7.81 -1.63 -5.14
C TYR A 154 8.05 -2.53 -6.37
N MET A 155 7.00 -3.12 -6.96
CA MET A 155 7.12 -3.86 -8.22
C MET A 155 7.54 -2.96 -9.38
N HIS A 156 7.03 -1.72 -9.43
CA HIS A 156 7.44 -0.75 -10.45
C HIS A 156 8.92 -0.41 -10.31
N ARG A 157 9.39 -0.19 -9.07
CA ARG A 157 10.82 0.03 -8.79
C ARG A 157 11.67 -1.16 -9.22
N TYR A 158 11.24 -2.40 -8.92
CA TYR A 158 11.90 -3.61 -9.38
C TYR A 158 12.03 -3.64 -10.91
N VAL A 159 10.93 -3.43 -11.65
CA VAL A 159 10.96 -3.43 -13.13
C VAL A 159 11.94 -2.40 -13.66
N LEU A 160 11.90 -1.15 -13.18
CA LEU A 160 12.81 -0.10 -13.65
C LEU A 160 14.27 -0.42 -13.32
N GLY A 161 14.54 -0.96 -12.12
CA GLY A 161 15.87 -1.40 -11.70
C GLY A 161 16.38 -2.54 -12.58
N LEU A 162 15.57 -3.58 -12.80
CA LEU A 162 15.89 -4.73 -13.64
C LEU A 162 16.19 -4.30 -15.09
N LEU A 163 15.35 -3.45 -15.67
CA LEU A 163 15.59 -2.91 -17.02
C LEU A 163 16.89 -2.11 -17.10
N LYS A 164 17.26 -1.40 -16.04
CA LYS A 164 18.51 -0.66 -15.95
C LYS A 164 19.73 -1.60 -15.92
N GLU A 165 19.66 -2.68 -15.14
CA GLU A 165 20.72 -3.69 -15.06
C GLU A 165 20.96 -4.36 -16.42
N HIS A 166 19.91 -4.52 -17.23
CA HIS A 166 19.98 -5.13 -18.56
C HIS A 166 20.18 -4.13 -19.71
N GLY A 167 20.18 -2.82 -19.46
CA GLY A 167 20.31 -1.79 -20.51
C GLY A 167 19.06 -1.61 -21.37
N LEU A 168 17.88 -2.05 -20.88
CA LEU A 168 16.62 -2.11 -21.64
C LEU A 168 15.65 -0.96 -21.35
N GLN A 169 16.05 0.08 -20.60
CA GLN A 169 15.15 1.16 -20.15
C GLN A 169 14.47 1.89 -21.32
N LYS A 170 15.14 1.96 -22.48
CA LYS A 170 14.64 2.71 -23.65
C LYS A 170 13.90 1.83 -24.64
N SER A 171 14.08 0.52 -24.58
CA SER A 171 13.53 -0.44 -25.56
C SER A 171 12.32 -1.23 -25.01
N VAL A 172 12.06 -1.19 -23.70
CA VAL A 172 10.91 -1.87 -23.09
C VAL A 172 9.88 -0.86 -22.62
N LYS A 173 8.60 -1.06 -23.02
CA LYS A 173 7.50 -0.22 -22.59
C LYS A 173 6.93 -0.69 -21.26
N VAL A 174 6.91 0.18 -20.25
CA VAL A 174 6.29 -0.12 -18.94
C VAL A 174 4.87 0.44 -18.92
N ILE A 175 3.87 -0.44 -18.77
CA ILE A 175 2.44 -0.12 -18.80
C ILE A 175 1.86 -0.22 -17.40
N HIS A 176 1.06 0.79 -16.99
CA HIS A 176 0.32 0.72 -15.73
C HIS A 176 -0.76 -0.35 -15.80
N MET A 177 -0.80 -1.22 -14.79
CA MET A 177 -1.79 -2.29 -14.70
C MET A 177 -2.10 -2.59 -13.24
N PHE A 178 -3.37 -2.84 -12.90
CA PHE A 178 -3.70 -3.34 -11.58
C PHE A 178 -3.36 -4.83 -11.46
N PRO A 179 -2.99 -5.31 -10.28
CA PRO A 179 -2.62 -6.72 -10.08
C PRO A 179 -3.66 -7.73 -10.53
N ARG A 180 -4.95 -7.41 -10.38
CA ARG A 180 -6.09 -8.26 -10.79
C ARG A 180 -6.20 -8.47 -12.31
N ASP A 181 -5.61 -7.56 -13.10
CA ASP A 181 -5.75 -7.57 -14.56
C ASP A 181 -4.55 -8.29 -15.23
N GLY A 182 -3.50 -8.60 -14.45
CA GLY A 182 -2.23 -9.13 -14.97
C GLY A 182 -2.38 -10.49 -15.65
N GLU A 183 -3.12 -11.44 -15.05
CA GLU A 183 -3.33 -12.78 -15.63
C GLU A 183 -4.05 -12.69 -16.99
N ALA A 184 -5.14 -11.95 -17.07
CA ALA A 184 -5.88 -11.75 -18.30
C ALA A 184 -5.03 -11.08 -19.39
N ALA A 185 -4.19 -10.13 -19.01
CA ALA A 185 -3.29 -9.46 -19.95
C ALA A 185 -2.19 -10.37 -20.50
N LEU A 186 -1.66 -11.30 -19.68
CA LEU A 186 -0.74 -12.34 -20.14
C LEU A 186 -1.43 -13.31 -21.11
N ASP A 187 -2.63 -13.80 -20.78
CA ASP A 187 -3.40 -14.73 -21.63
C ASP A 187 -3.78 -14.09 -22.98
N GLN A 188 -4.16 -12.81 -22.97
CA GLN A 188 -4.47 -12.04 -24.19
C GLN A 188 -3.23 -11.58 -24.95
N ARG A 189 -2.02 -11.81 -24.42
CA ARG A 189 -0.74 -11.33 -25.00
C ARG A 189 -0.70 -9.82 -25.24
N SER A 190 -1.48 -9.05 -24.48
CA SER A 190 -1.44 -7.58 -24.52
C SER A 190 -0.19 -7.02 -23.84
N ILE A 191 0.51 -7.85 -23.07
CA ILE A 191 1.83 -7.62 -22.48
C ILE A 191 2.71 -8.87 -22.64
N ALA A 192 4.00 -8.67 -22.77
CA ALA A 192 4.98 -9.78 -22.85
C ALA A 192 5.39 -10.29 -21.46
N ALA A 193 5.30 -9.46 -20.43
CA ALA A 193 5.57 -9.86 -19.05
C ALA A 193 4.70 -9.06 -18.06
N PHE A 194 4.49 -9.64 -16.89
CA PHE A 194 3.79 -9.03 -15.77
C PHE A 194 4.66 -9.12 -14.51
N ALA A 195 4.91 -8.00 -13.86
CA ALA A 195 5.58 -7.96 -12.57
C ALA A 195 4.55 -8.11 -11.45
N ALA A 196 4.43 -9.34 -10.96
CA ALA A 196 3.46 -9.75 -9.95
C ALA A 196 4.01 -9.55 -8.54
N GLN A 197 3.15 -9.10 -7.65
CA GLN A 197 3.41 -9.00 -6.21
C GLN A 197 3.36 -10.35 -5.52
N ILE A 198 3.67 -10.34 -4.22
CA ILE A 198 3.41 -11.44 -3.29
C ILE A 198 1.97 -11.98 -3.47
N ASP A 199 1.77 -13.25 -3.18
CA ASP A 199 0.56 -14.05 -3.39
C ASP A 199 0.22 -14.29 -4.87
N VAL A 200 0.18 -13.24 -5.69
CA VAL A 200 -0.14 -13.33 -7.14
C VAL A 200 0.97 -14.03 -7.91
N GLY A 201 2.23 -13.70 -7.63
CA GLY A 201 3.38 -14.31 -8.32
C GLY A 201 3.40 -15.84 -8.21
N PRO A 202 3.47 -16.42 -7.00
CA PRO A 202 3.43 -17.86 -6.82
C PRO A 202 2.13 -18.52 -7.33
N LEU A 203 0.97 -17.83 -7.21
CA LEU A 203 -0.28 -18.33 -7.77
C LEU A 203 -0.17 -18.50 -9.29
N LEU A 204 0.30 -17.49 -10.02
CA LEU A 204 0.45 -17.58 -11.47
C LEU A 204 1.52 -18.59 -11.87
N ALA A 205 2.63 -18.67 -11.13
CA ALA A 205 3.66 -19.68 -11.34
C ALA A 205 3.08 -21.10 -11.21
N SER A 206 2.23 -21.36 -10.19
CA SER A 206 1.55 -22.66 -10.01
C SER A 206 0.55 -22.97 -11.13
N ARG A 207 0.06 -21.97 -11.85
CA ARG A 207 -0.80 -22.11 -13.04
C ARG A 207 -0.01 -22.29 -14.34
N GLY A 208 1.31 -22.41 -14.26
CA GLY A 208 2.21 -22.67 -15.38
C GLY A 208 2.67 -21.44 -16.16
N TYR A 209 2.52 -20.22 -15.60
CA TYR A 209 3.17 -19.04 -16.17
C TYR A 209 4.64 -19.06 -15.83
N PRO A 210 5.57 -18.96 -16.82
CA PRO A 210 7.00 -18.97 -16.56
C PRO A 210 7.44 -17.74 -15.76
N VAL A 211 8.25 -17.96 -14.74
CA VAL A 211 8.97 -16.91 -14.02
C VAL A 211 10.33 -16.73 -14.69
N ILE A 212 10.56 -15.62 -15.35
CA ILE A 212 11.82 -15.33 -16.04
C ILE A 212 12.82 -14.59 -15.16
N ASP A 213 12.33 -13.88 -14.14
CA ASP A 213 13.14 -13.22 -13.13
C ASP A 213 12.35 -12.97 -11.85
N GLU A 214 13.03 -12.68 -10.74
CA GLU A 214 12.42 -12.38 -9.45
C GLU A 214 13.33 -11.49 -8.59
N ALA A 215 12.72 -10.63 -7.74
CA ALA A 215 13.44 -9.64 -6.96
C ALA A 215 14.40 -10.26 -5.92
N ASP A 216 14.22 -11.51 -5.53
CA ASP A 216 15.13 -12.21 -4.63
C ASP A 216 16.53 -12.39 -5.21
N ARG A 217 16.67 -12.32 -6.55
CA ARG A 217 17.98 -12.31 -7.24
C ARG A 217 18.65 -10.94 -7.22
N HIS A 218 17.91 -9.89 -6.84
CA HIS A 218 18.33 -8.49 -6.82
C HIS A 218 18.08 -7.88 -5.43
N PRO A 219 18.92 -8.13 -4.42
CA PRO A 219 18.64 -7.80 -3.02
C PRO A 219 18.22 -6.35 -2.77
N THR A 220 18.75 -5.39 -3.55
CA THR A 220 18.40 -3.95 -3.44
C THR A 220 17.05 -3.60 -4.07
N LEU A 221 16.45 -4.50 -4.86
CA LEU A 221 15.16 -4.30 -5.53
C LEU A 221 13.98 -4.96 -4.80
N ARG A 222 14.24 -5.71 -3.72
CA ARG A 222 13.18 -6.27 -2.88
C ARG A 222 12.37 -5.18 -2.20
N GLY A 223 11.07 -5.43 -2.01
CA GLY A 223 10.16 -4.49 -1.38
C GLY A 223 10.13 -4.60 0.15
N THR A 224 9.55 -3.58 0.78
CA THR A 224 9.18 -3.62 2.20
C THR A 224 7.76 -3.11 2.42
N SER A 225 7.12 -3.54 3.48
CA SER A 225 5.90 -2.94 4.00
C SER A 225 6.25 -2.20 5.29
N VAL A 226 5.95 -0.91 5.32
CA VAL A 226 6.24 -0.02 6.44
C VAL A 226 4.99 0.28 7.26
N ILE A 227 5.19 0.58 8.55
CA ILE A 227 4.17 1.04 9.46
C ILE A 227 4.44 2.53 9.73
N VAL A 228 3.51 3.38 9.34
CA VAL A 228 3.63 4.84 9.45
C VAL A 228 2.48 5.36 10.32
N ALA A 229 2.77 6.26 11.24
CA ALA A 229 1.77 6.90 12.11
C ALA A 229 1.79 8.41 11.93
N SER A 230 0.62 9.06 12.01
CA SER A 230 0.52 10.51 11.92
C SER A 230 1.24 11.18 13.09
N SER A 231 1.97 12.29 12.84
CA SER A 231 2.64 13.04 13.90
C SER A 231 1.66 13.56 14.94
N LYS A 232 0.44 13.89 14.52
CA LYS A 232 -0.64 14.30 15.42
C LYS A 232 -1.00 13.22 16.44
N LEU A 233 -1.14 11.96 16.00
CA LEU A 233 -1.38 10.83 16.87
C LEU A 233 -0.21 10.63 17.85
N LEU A 234 1.02 10.63 17.33
CA LEU A 234 2.23 10.40 18.14
C LEU A 234 2.47 11.50 19.19
N ALA A 235 2.02 12.73 18.93
CA ALA A 235 2.06 13.81 19.92
C ALA A 235 1.14 13.54 21.13
N THR A 236 0.03 12.84 20.93
CA THR A 236 -0.97 12.52 21.99
C THR A 236 -0.76 11.13 22.59
N ALA A 237 -0.13 10.22 21.86
CA ALA A 237 0.13 8.85 22.27
C ALA A 237 1.59 8.44 21.94
N PRO A 238 2.61 9.05 22.58
CA PRO A 238 4.02 8.81 22.26
C PRO A 238 4.46 7.37 22.53
N GLY A 239 3.78 6.63 23.39
CA GLY A 239 4.02 5.20 23.69
C GLY A 239 3.49 4.23 22.63
N LEU A 240 2.73 4.70 21.62
CA LEU A 240 2.12 3.84 20.60
C LEU A 240 3.13 3.00 19.81
N PRO A 241 4.30 3.52 19.36
CA PRO A 241 5.26 2.71 18.61
C PRO A 241 5.84 1.56 19.44
N ALA A 242 6.09 1.79 20.72
CA ALA A 242 6.57 0.76 21.64
C ALA A 242 5.50 -0.34 21.88
N ALA A 243 4.25 0.06 22.12
CA ALA A 243 3.12 -0.85 22.26
C ALA A 243 2.90 -1.68 20.98
N TRP A 244 2.97 -1.04 19.82
CA TRP A 244 2.88 -1.73 18.51
C TRP A 244 3.98 -2.76 18.33
N THR A 245 5.22 -2.39 18.67
CA THR A 245 6.37 -3.31 18.58
C THR A 245 6.20 -4.51 19.51
N ARG A 246 5.72 -4.33 20.76
CA ARG A 246 5.45 -5.45 21.68
C ARG A 246 4.38 -6.39 21.13
N ALA A 247 3.26 -5.83 20.64
CA ALA A 247 2.19 -6.63 20.02
C ALA A 247 2.70 -7.45 18.82
N ARG A 248 3.51 -6.84 17.95
CA ARG A 248 4.11 -7.54 16.81
C ARG A 248 5.10 -8.63 17.22
N ARG A 249 5.97 -8.37 18.20
CA ARG A 249 6.89 -9.41 18.72
C ARG A 249 6.13 -10.62 19.25
N ALA A 250 5.07 -10.40 20.04
CA ALA A 250 4.23 -11.49 20.52
C ALA A 250 3.56 -12.24 19.35
N ALA A 251 3.01 -11.51 18.37
CA ALA A 251 2.42 -12.11 17.18
C ALA A 251 3.43 -12.95 16.38
N ILE A 252 4.64 -12.45 16.14
CA ILE A 252 5.68 -13.17 15.41
C ILE A 252 6.12 -14.44 16.17
N ALA A 253 6.20 -14.38 17.50
CA ALA A 253 6.49 -15.55 18.33
C ALA A 253 5.41 -16.64 18.18
N GLU A 254 4.12 -16.25 18.22
CA GLU A 254 3.00 -17.18 17.98
C GLU A 254 3.02 -17.74 16.54
N MET A 255 3.25 -16.90 15.54
CA MET A 255 3.36 -17.31 14.13
C MET A 255 4.47 -18.34 13.91
N ARG A 256 5.59 -18.22 14.62
CA ARG A 256 6.69 -19.20 14.57
C ARG A 256 6.38 -20.47 15.34
N ALA A 257 5.68 -20.36 16.46
CA ALA A 257 5.27 -21.51 17.27
C ALA A 257 4.23 -22.38 16.55
N ASP A 258 3.29 -21.77 15.84
CA ASP A 258 2.28 -22.45 15.03
C ASP A 258 2.15 -21.80 13.65
N SER A 259 3.11 -22.09 12.79
CA SER A 259 3.12 -21.56 11.43
C SER A 259 1.95 -22.07 10.59
N ALA A 260 1.43 -23.25 10.89
CA ALA A 260 0.30 -23.81 10.16
C ALA A 260 -0.97 -22.99 10.42
N ALA A 261 -1.28 -22.67 11.67
CA ALA A 261 -2.41 -21.81 12.02
C ALA A 261 -2.25 -20.39 11.44
N TYR A 262 -1.05 -19.83 11.47
CA TYR A 262 -0.79 -18.53 10.86
C TYR A 262 -1.02 -18.53 9.35
N TYR A 263 -0.49 -19.50 8.61
CA TYR A 263 -0.68 -19.57 7.17
C TYR A 263 -2.14 -19.84 6.78
N ALA A 264 -2.85 -20.65 7.56
CA ALA A 264 -4.29 -20.85 7.37
C ALA A 264 -5.08 -19.54 7.55
N PHE A 265 -4.77 -18.77 8.60
CA PHE A 265 -5.34 -17.43 8.82
C PHE A 265 -5.02 -16.51 7.63
N HIS A 266 -3.76 -16.46 7.19
CA HIS A 266 -3.37 -15.58 6.09
C HIS A 266 -4.12 -15.95 4.79
N ALA A 267 -4.23 -17.24 4.47
CA ALA A 267 -4.99 -17.72 3.32
C ALA A 267 -6.49 -17.36 3.44
N GLU A 268 -7.08 -17.50 4.63
CA GLU A 268 -8.47 -17.10 4.91
C GLU A 268 -8.71 -15.62 4.61
N VAL A 269 -7.86 -14.73 5.14
CA VAL A 269 -8.09 -13.28 5.04
C VAL A 269 -7.70 -12.70 3.69
N SER A 270 -6.69 -13.27 3.02
CA SER A 270 -6.23 -12.82 1.69
C SER A 270 -7.04 -13.42 0.54
N GLY A 271 -7.64 -14.60 0.74
CA GLY A 271 -8.36 -15.36 -0.28
C GLY A 271 -7.44 -16.09 -1.26
N PHE A 272 -6.13 -16.14 -1.01
CA PHE A 272 -5.17 -16.87 -1.83
C PHE A 272 -5.00 -18.32 -1.36
N PRO A 273 -4.66 -19.26 -2.28
CA PRO A 273 -4.33 -20.63 -1.92
C PRO A 273 -3.17 -20.70 -0.92
N LEU A 274 -3.24 -21.65 0.00
CA LEU A 274 -2.26 -21.81 1.08
C LEU A 274 -0.81 -21.90 0.59
N ASP A 275 -0.57 -22.61 -0.53
CA ASP A 275 0.78 -22.77 -1.07
C ASP A 275 1.32 -21.46 -1.67
N ALA A 276 0.47 -20.65 -2.29
CA ALA A 276 0.86 -19.31 -2.77
C ALA A 276 1.22 -18.40 -1.60
N VAL A 277 0.44 -18.44 -0.52
CA VAL A 277 0.73 -17.69 0.71
C VAL A 277 2.05 -18.14 1.34
N LYS A 278 2.28 -19.43 1.50
CA LYS A 278 3.54 -19.96 2.05
C LYS A 278 4.76 -19.55 1.23
N ALA A 279 4.65 -19.60 -0.10
CA ALA A 279 5.74 -19.22 -1.00
C ALA A 279 6.03 -17.71 -0.96
N SER A 280 5.01 -16.88 -0.69
CA SER A 280 5.12 -15.41 -0.66
C SER A 280 5.59 -14.85 0.68
N HIS A 281 5.31 -15.55 1.78
CA HIS A 281 5.42 -15.02 3.14
C HIS A 281 6.28 -15.91 4.05
N PRO A 282 7.56 -16.14 3.73
CA PRO A 282 8.45 -16.84 4.65
C PRO A 282 8.55 -16.06 5.97
N LEU A 283 8.51 -16.77 7.11
CA LEU A 283 8.50 -16.14 8.44
C LEU A 283 9.73 -15.28 8.73
N SER A 284 10.82 -15.47 7.98
CA SER A 284 12.03 -14.63 8.04
C SER A 284 11.79 -13.18 7.61
N GLN A 285 10.74 -12.90 6.83
CA GLN A 285 10.38 -11.55 6.39
C GLN A 285 9.73 -10.70 7.50
N TYR A 286 9.40 -11.31 8.67
CA TYR A 286 8.78 -10.60 9.79
C TYR A 286 9.83 -10.27 10.87
N PRO A 287 10.38 -9.04 10.87
CA PRO A 287 11.40 -8.66 11.84
C PRO A 287 10.77 -8.37 13.21
N GLU A 288 11.46 -8.78 14.28
CA GLU A 288 11.06 -8.45 15.65
C GLU A 288 11.44 -7.01 16.03
N SER A 289 12.54 -6.51 15.46
CA SER A 289 12.93 -5.10 15.62
C SER A 289 11.98 -4.17 14.87
N ALA A 290 11.66 -3.03 15.46
CA ALA A 290 10.92 -1.99 14.77
C ALA A 290 11.71 -1.43 13.59
N TYR A 291 13.04 -1.36 13.69
CA TYR A 291 13.95 -0.79 12.70
C TYR A 291 15.08 -1.78 12.38
N PRO A 292 14.80 -2.88 11.65
CA PRO A 292 15.83 -3.82 11.24
C PRO A 292 16.78 -3.17 10.23
N ALA A 293 18.08 -3.45 10.34
CA ALA A 293 19.11 -2.87 9.46
C ALA A 293 18.83 -3.11 7.97
N GLU A 294 18.37 -4.32 7.61
CA GLU A 294 17.98 -4.67 6.24
C GLU A 294 16.84 -3.78 5.74
N GLY A 295 15.78 -3.59 6.54
CA GLY A 295 14.64 -2.75 6.17
C GLY A 295 15.03 -1.29 5.98
N LEU A 296 15.86 -0.74 6.88
CA LEU A 296 16.39 0.62 6.75
C LEU A 296 17.26 0.76 5.49
N GLY A 297 18.11 -0.23 5.20
CA GLY A 297 18.93 -0.27 3.99
C GLY A 297 18.07 -0.26 2.72
N LEU A 298 16.99 -1.07 2.67
CA LEU A 298 16.07 -1.08 1.54
C LEU A 298 15.36 0.28 1.35
N ILE A 299 14.97 0.97 2.42
CA ILE A 299 14.40 2.32 2.32
C ILE A 299 15.41 3.32 1.74
N GLU A 300 16.70 3.25 2.14
CA GLU A 300 17.72 4.11 1.55
C GLU A 300 17.91 3.81 0.04
N GLU A 301 17.86 2.57 -0.40
CA GLU A 301 17.88 2.23 -1.83
C GLU A 301 16.62 2.74 -2.57
N VAL A 302 15.43 2.68 -1.95
CA VAL A 302 14.21 3.30 -2.50
C VAL A 302 14.38 4.80 -2.68
N LYS A 303 14.91 5.51 -1.68
CA LYS A 303 15.18 6.96 -1.75
C LYS A 303 16.13 7.30 -2.89
N LYS A 304 17.29 6.62 -2.95
CA LYS A 304 18.29 6.81 -4.02
C LYS A 304 17.68 6.59 -5.40
N PHE A 305 16.90 5.51 -5.56
CA PHE A 305 16.24 5.18 -6.81
C PHE A 305 15.25 6.26 -7.23
N LEU A 306 14.36 6.69 -6.33
CA LEU A 306 13.34 7.69 -6.62
C LEU A 306 13.94 9.05 -7.00
N LEU A 307 15.05 9.45 -6.37
CA LEU A 307 15.81 10.66 -6.71
C LEU A 307 16.47 10.53 -8.07
N ALA A 308 17.15 9.40 -8.35
CA ALA A 308 17.82 9.15 -9.62
C ALA A 308 16.86 9.14 -10.81
N GLU A 309 15.69 8.55 -10.63
CA GLU A 309 14.61 8.50 -11.65
C GLU A 309 13.75 9.78 -11.67
N LYS A 310 14.08 10.80 -10.88
CA LYS A 310 13.36 12.09 -10.77
C LYS A 310 11.87 11.94 -10.41
N LEU A 311 11.52 10.86 -9.70
CA LEU A 311 10.16 10.59 -9.20
C LEU A 311 9.86 11.39 -7.92
N VAL A 312 10.91 11.83 -7.22
CA VAL A 312 10.87 12.80 -6.14
C VAL A 312 11.98 13.83 -6.35
N THR A 313 11.80 15.04 -5.80
CA THR A 313 12.74 16.15 -5.93
C THR A 313 13.45 16.46 -4.62
N GLN A 314 12.91 16.00 -3.49
CA GLN A 314 13.45 16.26 -2.16
C GLN A 314 13.89 14.97 -1.50
N ASP A 315 15.10 14.99 -0.96
CA ASP A 315 15.61 13.95 -0.07
C ASP A 315 15.26 14.27 1.39
N PHE A 316 15.36 13.28 2.26
CA PHE A 316 15.21 13.45 3.70
C PHE A 316 16.14 12.48 4.45
N ALA A 317 16.60 12.87 5.62
CA ALA A 317 17.35 11.99 6.48
C ALA A 317 16.42 10.91 7.07
N LEU A 318 16.78 9.63 6.90
CA LEU A 318 15.94 8.51 7.35
C LEU A 318 15.72 8.55 8.87
N GLY A 319 16.75 8.92 9.65
CA GLY A 319 16.62 9.09 11.10
C GLY A 319 15.61 10.15 11.54
N GLN A 320 15.37 11.17 10.69
CA GLN A 320 14.32 12.17 10.96
C GLN A 320 12.90 11.64 10.66
N TRP A 321 12.78 10.64 9.81
CA TRP A 321 11.50 10.00 9.55
C TRP A 321 11.14 8.96 10.61
N GLN A 322 12.13 8.24 11.15
CA GLN A 322 11.93 7.32 12.26
C GLN A 322 11.39 8.06 13.49
N TRP A 323 10.50 7.37 14.22
CA TRP A 323 10.09 7.83 15.54
C TRP A 323 11.19 7.51 16.54
N ALA A 324 11.83 8.54 17.08
CA ALA A 324 12.70 8.41 18.24
C ALA A 324 11.87 8.72 19.50
N SER A 325 11.73 7.77 20.40
CA SER A 325 11.18 8.07 21.73
C SER A 325 12.11 9.09 22.41
N ARG A 326 11.56 10.14 23.03
CA ARG A 326 12.35 11.12 23.79
C ARG A 326 13.05 10.52 25.01
N GLU A 327 12.73 9.27 25.36
CA GLU A 327 13.33 8.55 26.49
C GLU A 327 14.76 8.01 26.24
N GLY A 328 15.29 8.13 25.00
CA GLY A 328 16.66 7.71 24.65
C GLY A 328 17.67 8.83 24.46
N ALA A 329 17.32 10.08 24.74
CA ALA A 329 18.21 11.24 24.56
C ALA A 329 18.87 11.72 25.90
N GLU A 330 18.59 11.05 27.01
CA GLU A 330 19.25 11.28 28.30
C GLU A 330 19.92 9.97 28.77
N GLY A 331 21.06 9.66 28.16
CA GLY A 331 21.89 8.53 28.56
C GLY A 331 23.27 8.65 27.92
#